data_bd513adf0c432f029c179a3995d18c1f
#
_entry.id   bd513adf0c432f029c179a3995d18c1f
#
_cell.length_a   1.000
_cell.length_b   1.000
_cell.length_c   1.000
_cell.angle_alpha   90.00
_cell.angle_beta   90.00
_cell.angle_gamma   90.00
#
_symmetry.space_group_name_H-M   'P 1'
#
loop_
_entity.id
_entity.type
_entity.pdbx_description
1 polymer ?
#
loop_
_entity_poly.entity_id
_entity_poly.type
_entity_poly.pdbx_seq_one_letter_code
_entity_poly.pdbx_strand_id
1 'polypeptide(L)'
;MVRLLISTGEVSRDLQGSLLIQALWRVAKRRGLDLEVLALGGERMQAAGAELLADTSPMGAIGLWEALPLVLPTIRLQARVDRVLKERPPDGVVLIDYMGANVRLGHSLRDRLPDVPITYYIAPQEWAWRIGEGGTKSLLQFTDRILAIFPEEAEFYAGRGADVTWVGHPLLDMVPVSPDRQAARRALGLPSEGALLLLMPASRP
;
A
#
# COMPACT_ATOMS: atom_id res chain seq x y z
N MET A 1 -15.46 18.47 0.93
CA MET A 1 -14.17 17.90 0.43
C MET A 1 -13.70 16.87 1.43
N VAL A 2 -13.37 15.68 0.98
CA VAL A 2 -12.78 14.59 1.81
C VAL A 2 -11.30 14.49 1.45
N ARG A 3 -10.42 14.50 2.43
CA ARG A 3 -8.97 14.39 2.24
C ARG A 3 -8.46 13.07 2.78
N LEU A 4 -7.76 12.30 1.96
CA LEU A 4 -7.15 11.04 2.37
C LEU A 4 -5.62 11.13 2.26
N LEU A 5 -4.92 10.58 3.25
CA LEU A 5 -3.49 10.30 3.17
C LEU A 5 -3.28 8.83 2.83
N ILE A 6 -2.55 8.54 1.76
CA ILE A 6 -2.21 7.16 1.38
C ILE A 6 -0.69 7.00 1.39
N SER A 7 -0.19 6.01 2.13
CA SER A 7 1.26 5.75 2.24
C SER A 7 1.62 4.36 1.75
N THR A 8 2.63 4.31 0.88
CA THR A 8 3.28 3.08 0.41
C THR A 8 4.80 3.19 0.58
N GLY A 9 5.50 2.09 0.66
CA GLY A 9 6.95 2.10 0.96
C GLY A 9 7.86 1.53 -0.13
N GLU A 10 7.33 1.02 -1.25
CA GLU A 10 8.13 0.38 -2.31
C GLU A 10 7.47 0.53 -3.69
N VAL A 11 8.27 0.38 -4.76
CA VAL A 11 7.82 0.49 -6.17
C VAL A 11 6.66 -0.45 -6.52
N SER A 12 6.69 -1.69 -6.02
CA SER A 12 5.60 -2.66 -6.27
C SER A 12 4.29 -2.23 -5.61
N ARG A 13 4.36 -1.52 -4.51
CA ARG A 13 3.22 -1.05 -3.73
C ARG A 13 2.67 0.28 -4.24
N ASP A 14 3.48 1.06 -4.95
CA ASP A 14 3.05 2.22 -5.71
C ASP A 14 1.96 1.85 -6.75
N LEU A 15 2.09 0.67 -7.39
CA LEU A 15 1.03 0.13 -8.23
C LEU A 15 -0.27 -0.10 -7.44
N GLN A 16 -0.20 -0.73 -6.26
CA GLN A 16 -1.38 -0.99 -5.44
C GLN A 16 -2.03 0.31 -4.95
N GLY A 17 -1.22 1.28 -4.54
CA GLY A 17 -1.66 2.63 -4.19
C GLY A 17 -2.38 3.31 -5.36
N SER A 18 -1.81 3.23 -6.57
CA SER A 18 -2.41 3.84 -7.76
C SER A 18 -3.76 3.23 -8.13
N LEU A 19 -3.90 1.91 -8.04
CA LEU A 19 -5.17 1.21 -8.28
C LEU A 19 -6.25 1.63 -7.26
N LEU A 20 -5.87 1.71 -5.99
CA LEU A 20 -6.77 2.18 -4.93
C LEU A 20 -7.21 3.63 -5.19
N ILE A 21 -6.29 4.53 -5.53
CA ILE A 21 -6.59 5.94 -5.83
C ILE A 21 -7.57 6.05 -6.99
N GLN A 22 -7.35 5.32 -8.07
CA GLN A 22 -8.27 5.29 -9.22
C GLN A 22 -9.66 4.79 -8.82
N ALA A 23 -9.75 3.77 -7.96
CA ALA A 23 -11.02 3.27 -7.46
C ALA A 23 -11.73 4.30 -6.58
N LEU A 24 -10.99 4.99 -5.70
CA LEU A 24 -11.51 6.07 -4.85
C LEU A 24 -12.06 7.23 -5.68
N TRP A 25 -11.37 7.66 -6.73
CA TRP A 25 -11.87 8.69 -7.66
C TRP A 25 -13.17 8.26 -8.35
N ARG A 26 -13.26 7.00 -8.80
CA ARG A 26 -14.51 6.47 -9.41
C ARG A 26 -15.66 6.50 -8.41
N VAL A 27 -15.42 6.15 -7.16
CA VAL A 27 -16.45 6.16 -6.10
C VAL A 27 -16.83 7.59 -5.73
N ALA A 28 -15.85 8.48 -5.54
CA ALA A 28 -16.08 9.89 -5.23
C ALA A 28 -16.95 10.55 -6.30
N LYS A 29 -16.61 10.37 -7.59
CA LYS A 29 -17.39 10.88 -8.71
C LYS A 29 -18.84 10.36 -8.69
N ARG A 30 -19.05 9.07 -8.45
CA ARG A 30 -20.40 8.48 -8.39
C ARG A 30 -21.22 9.00 -7.22
N ARG A 31 -20.58 9.37 -6.11
CA ARG A 31 -21.22 9.88 -4.90
C ARG A 31 -21.30 11.41 -4.84
N GLY A 32 -20.80 12.12 -5.85
CA GLY A 32 -20.73 13.58 -5.85
C GLY A 32 -19.85 14.14 -4.73
N LEU A 33 -18.83 13.38 -4.30
CA LEU A 33 -17.89 13.79 -3.27
C LEU A 33 -16.68 14.49 -3.89
N ASP A 34 -16.29 15.60 -3.31
CA ASP A 34 -15.03 16.28 -3.62
C ASP A 34 -13.91 15.58 -2.81
N LEU A 35 -12.95 14.96 -3.53
CA LEU A 35 -11.89 14.13 -2.96
C LEU A 35 -10.53 14.78 -3.19
N GLU A 36 -9.70 14.83 -2.18
CA GLU A 36 -8.28 15.16 -2.26
C GLU A 36 -7.48 13.95 -1.75
N VAL A 37 -6.44 13.56 -2.48
CA VAL A 37 -5.55 12.45 -2.08
C VAL A 37 -4.13 12.97 -1.95
N LEU A 38 -3.59 12.92 -0.73
CA LEU A 38 -2.20 13.16 -0.41
C LEU A 38 -1.47 11.81 -0.40
N ALA A 39 -0.29 11.72 -1.02
CA ALA A 39 0.42 10.45 -1.15
C ALA A 39 1.87 10.51 -0.64
N LEU A 40 2.26 9.46 0.07
CA LEU A 40 3.64 9.05 0.28
C LEU A 40 3.85 7.78 -0.54
N GLY A 41 4.44 7.91 -1.72
CA GLY A 41 4.51 6.81 -2.70
C GLY A 41 5.38 7.18 -3.88
N GLY A 42 5.00 6.79 -5.09
CA GLY A 42 5.76 7.02 -6.31
C GLY A 42 4.95 7.66 -7.43
N GLU A 43 5.57 7.67 -8.62
CA GLU A 43 5.02 8.31 -9.83
C GLU A 43 3.66 7.75 -10.27
N ARG A 44 3.38 6.45 -10.01
CA ARG A 44 2.09 5.83 -10.37
C ARG A 44 0.93 6.39 -9.55
N MET A 45 1.15 6.63 -8.26
CA MET A 45 0.15 7.27 -7.40
C MET A 45 -0.08 8.71 -7.83
N GLN A 46 0.99 9.44 -8.19
CA GLN A 46 0.88 10.79 -8.75
C GLN A 46 0.09 10.80 -10.07
N ALA A 47 0.43 9.90 -11.00
CA ALA A 47 -0.29 9.75 -12.27
C ALA A 47 -1.76 9.35 -12.08
N ALA A 48 -2.09 8.67 -10.98
CA ALA A 48 -3.46 8.34 -10.60
C ALA A 48 -4.24 9.52 -9.98
N GLY A 49 -3.63 10.71 -9.86
CA GLY A 49 -4.27 11.93 -9.39
C GLY A 49 -4.03 12.29 -7.92
N ALA A 50 -3.05 11.69 -7.26
CA ALA A 50 -2.65 12.09 -5.91
C ALA A 50 -1.64 13.24 -5.93
N GLU A 51 -1.70 14.13 -4.93
CA GLU A 51 -0.62 15.05 -4.62
C GLU A 51 0.51 14.30 -3.91
N LEU A 52 1.66 14.17 -4.57
CA LEU A 52 2.81 13.48 -4.01
C LEU A 52 3.53 14.39 -2.99
N LEU A 53 3.44 14.06 -1.71
CA LEU A 53 4.15 14.76 -0.64
C LEU A 53 5.62 14.35 -0.60
N ALA A 54 5.87 13.06 -0.87
CA ALA A 54 7.19 12.47 -0.90
C ALA A 54 7.24 11.26 -1.84
N ASP A 55 8.31 11.15 -2.61
CA ASP A 55 8.66 9.92 -3.30
C ASP A 55 9.36 8.97 -2.32
N THR A 56 8.65 7.90 -1.95
CA THR A 56 9.17 6.86 -1.05
C THR A 56 9.60 5.59 -1.80
N SER A 57 9.41 5.55 -3.11
CA SER A 57 9.75 4.38 -3.94
C SER A 57 11.22 3.97 -3.88
N PRO A 58 12.22 4.88 -3.80
CA PRO A 58 13.63 4.50 -3.66
C PRO A 58 13.97 3.90 -2.29
N MET A 59 13.18 4.16 -1.25
CA MET A 59 13.55 3.82 0.13
C MET A 59 13.49 2.31 0.42
N GLY A 60 12.78 1.53 -0.37
CA GLY A 60 12.66 0.07 -0.20
C GLY A 60 13.87 -0.76 -0.65
N ALA A 61 14.84 -0.16 -1.33
CA ALA A 61 15.96 -0.87 -1.96
C ALA A 61 17.32 -0.65 -1.27
N ILE A 62 17.38 0.12 -0.16
CA ILE A 62 18.62 0.64 0.40
C ILE A 62 19.08 -0.21 1.58
N GLY A 63 20.33 -0.72 1.50
CA GLY A 63 21.01 -1.39 2.61
C GLY A 63 21.39 -0.44 3.74
N LEU A 64 21.71 -1.02 4.93
CA LEU A 64 21.96 -0.24 6.16
C LEU A 64 23.10 0.80 6.02
N TRP A 65 24.13 0.50 5.24
CA TRP A 65 25.28 1.38 5.01
C TRP A 65 25.02 2.46 3.94
N GLU A 66 24.14 2.18 3.00
CA GLU A 66 23.73 3.08 1.94
C GLU A 66 22.70 4.11 2.43
N ALA A 67 22.09 3.87 3.59
CA ALA A 67 21.10 4.76 4.20
C ALA A 67 21.71 5.98 4.91
N LEU A 68 22.99 5.94 5.31
CA LEU A 68 23.63 7.04 6.07
C LEU A 68 23.58 8.42 5.36
N PRO A 69 23.85 8.55 4.05
CA PRO A 69 23.74 9.84 3.35
C PRO A 69 22.31 10.37 3.25
N LEU A 70 21.32 9.49 3.44
CA LEU A 70 19.90 9.80 3.27
C LEU A 70 19.22 10.26 4.57
N VAL A 71 19.91 10.23 5.70
CA VAL A 71 19.34 10.61 7.01
C VAL A 71 18.86 12.07 7.00
N LEU A 72 19.69 13.01 6.55
CA LEU A 72 19.32 14.43 6.50
C LEU A 72 18.19 14.73 5.49
N PRO A 73 18.20 14.20 4.25
CA PRO A 73 17.08 14.30 3.34
C PRO A 73 15.80 13.71 3.93
N THR A 74 15.87 12.57 4.61
CA THR A 74 14.73 11.93 5.24
C THR A 74 14.12 12.78 6.35
N ILE A 75 14.95 13.40 7.19
CA ILE A 75 14.47 14.31 8.27
C ILE A 75 13.77 15.53 7.67
N ARG A 76 14.34 16.14 6.63
CA ARG A 76 13.72 17.29 5.95
C ARG A 76 12.40 16.92 5.28
N LEU A 77 12.36 15.74 4.67
CA LEU A 77 11.16 15.19 4.06
C LEU A 77 10.07 14.98 5.12
N GLN A 78 10.41 14.36 6.25
CA GLN A 78 9.50 14.14 7.35
C GLN A 78 8.96 15.46 7.92
N ALA A 79 9.83 16.47 8.12
CA ALA A 79 9.41 17.79 8.56
C ALA A 79 8.46 18.48 7.57
N ARG A 80 8.65 18.27 6.26
CA ARG A 80 7.74 18.78 5.22
C ARG A 80 6.39 18.08 5.29
N VAL A 81 6.37 16.75 5.36
CA VAL A 81 5.16 15.96 5.49
C VAL A 81 4.39 16.37 6.75
N ASP A 82 5.09 16.47 7.89
CA ASP A 82 4.50 16.89 9.16
C ASP A 82 3.85 18.27 9.07
N ARG A 83 4.48 19.21 8.38
CA ARG A 83 3.92 20.55 8.17
C ARG A 83 2.63 20.47 7.33
N VAL A 84 2.66 19.75 6.21
CA VAL A 84 1.49 19.62 5.35
C VAL A 84 0.33 18.96 6.09
N LEU A 85 0.59 17.90 6.85
CA LEU A 85 -0.45 17.21 7.62
C LEU A 85 -1.00 18.07 8.77
N LYS A 86 -0.22 19.00 9.30
CA LYS A 86 -0.67 19.97 10.30
C LYS A 86 -1.54 21.07 9.68
N GLU A 87 -1.18 21.57 8.50
CA GLU A 87 -1.92 22.62 7.79
C GLU A 87 -3.17 22.07 7.10
N ARG A 88 -3.10 20.84 6.61
CA ARG A 88 -4.17 20.14 5.89
C ARG A 88 -4.34 18.72 6.46
N PRO A 89 -4.94 18.57 7.66
CA PRO A 89 -5.13 17.25 8.25
C PRO A 89 -6.02 16.37 7.37
N PRO A 90 -5.70 15.07 7.23
CA PRO A 90 -6.53 14.14 6.49
C PRO A 90 -7.77 13.75 7.31
N ASP A 91 -8.87 13.45 6.62
CA ASP A 91 -10.08 12.86 7.20
C ASP A 91 -9.97 11.33 7.39
N GLY A 92 -8.95 10.71 6.77
CA GLY A 92 -8.65 9.30 6.89
C GLY A 92 -7.26 8.97 6.33
N VAL A 93 -6.67 7.90 6.84
CA VAL A 93 -5.34 7.42 6.45
C VAL A 93 -5.44 5.99 5.94
N VAL A 94 -4.75 5.68 4.85
CA VAL A 94 -4.56 4.31 4.35
C VAL A 94 -3.07 4.01 4.28
N LEU A 95 -2.63 3.02 5.06
CA LEU A 95 -1.27 2.50 5.03
C LEU A 95 -1.26 1.19 4.24
N ILE A 96 -0.41 1.11 3.22
CA ILE A 96 -0.33 -0.06 2.34
C ILE A 96 0.98 -0.78 2.57
N ASP A 97 0.93 -2.02 3.10
CA ASP A 97 2.08 -2.89 3.36
C ASP A 97 3.25 -2.17 4.08
N TYR A 98 4.49 -2.56 3.85
CA TYR A 98 5.73 -1.92 4.32
C TYR A 98 5.79 -1.68 5.85
N MET A 99 6.05 -2.76 6.57
CA MET A 99 6.06 -2.81 8.03
C MET A 99 6.94 -1.73 8.70
N GLY A 100 8.16 -1.51 8.19
CA GLY A 100 9.13 -0.64 8.87
C GLY A 100 8.72 0.84 8.95
N ALA A 101 8.45 1.46 7.81
CA ALA A 101 8.13 2.89 7.75
C ALA A 101 6.66 3.16 8.07
N ASN A 102 5.73 2.33 7.57
CA ASN A 102 4.30 2.53 7.80
C ASN A 102 3.90 2.29 9.26
N VAL A 103 4.55 1.36 9.98
CA VAL A 103 4.29 1.17 11.42
C VAL A 103 4.74 2.41 12.21
N ARG A 104 5.94 2.94 11.92
CA ARG A 104 6.39 4.19 12.56
C ARG A 104 5.51 5.38 12.23
N LEU A 105 5.09 5.51 10.95
CA LEU A 105 4.18 6.55 10.51
C LEU A 105 2.83 6.40 11.21
N GLY A 106 2.27 5.19 11.30
CA GLY A 106 1.00 4.91 11.96
C GLY A 106 0.99 5.33 13.42
N HIS A 107 2.02 4.98 14.20
CA HIS A 107 2.16 5.46 15.58
C HIS A 107 2.23 6.99 15.65
N SER A 108 3.08 7.61 14.84
CA SER A 108 3.23 9.07 14.80
C SER A 108 1.92 9.78 14.42
N LEU A 109 1.12 9.22 13.52
CA LEU A 109 -0.17 9.76 13.13
C LEU A 109 -1.20 9.58 14.24
N ARG A 110 -1.24 8.42 14.89
CA ARG A 110 -2.14 8.16 16.03
C ARG A 110 -1.89 9.12 17.19
N ASP A 111 -0.61 9.40 17.50
CA ASP A 111 -0.24 10.35 18.56
C ASP A 111 -0.66 11.80 18.24
N ARG A 112 -0.60 12.20 16.97
CA ARG A 112 -0.86 13.59 16.55
C ARG A 112 -2.30 13.83 16.11
N LEU A 113 -2.95 12.81 15.57
CA LEU A 113 -4.29 12.85 14.99
C LEU A 113 -5.12 11.68 15.56
N PRO A 114 -5.42 11.68 16.88
CA PRO A 114 -6.02 10.53 17.56
C PRO A 114 -7.39 10.13 17.02
N ASP A 115 -8.14 11.08 16.48
CA ASP A 115 -9.51 10.89 15.99
C ASP A 115 -9.58 10.52 14.50
N VAL A 116 -8.45 10.59 13.76
CA VAL A 116 -8.42 10.27 12.34
C VAL A 116 -8.37 8.75 12.15
N PRO A 117 -9.32 8.15 11.41
CA PRO A 117 -9.31 6.70 11.19
C PRO A 117 -8.13 6.27 10.33
N ILE A 118 -7.42 5.23 10.81
CA ILE A 118 -6.29 4.62 10.13
C ILE A 118 -6.68 3.22 9.65
N THR A 119 -6.69 3.03 8.34
CA THR A 119 -6.93 1.75 7.69
C THR A 119 -5.61 1.17 7.21
N TYR A 120 -5.36 -0.11 7.53
CA TYR A 120 -4.23 -0.84 6.96
C TYR A 120 -4.73 -1.72 5.81
N TYR A 121 -4.21 -1.49 4.62
CA TYR A 121 -4.54 -2.25 3.40
C TYR A 121 -3.33 -3.09 2.99
N ILE A 122 -3.55 -4.36 2.71
CA ILE A 122 -2.47 -5.34 2.46
C ILE A 122 -1.54 -5.37 3.67
N ALA A 123 -2.02 -5.92 4.78
CA ALA A 123 -1.24 -5.95 6.01
C ALA A 123 0.01 -6.85 5.87
N PRO A 124 1.06 -6.62 6.67
CA PRO A 124 2.27 -7.43 6.61
C PRO A 124 2.00 -8.92 6.74
N GLN A 125 2.73 -9.75 5.98
CA GLN A 125 2.51 -11.19 5.87
C GLN A 125 3.02 -11.99 7.08
N GLU A 126 2.88 -11.48 8.30
CA GLU A 126 3.24 -12.20 9.54
C GLU A 126 2.39 -13.46 9.73
N TRP A 127 1.23 -13.55 9.10
CA TRP A 127 0.39 -14.74 9.07
C TRP A 127 1.05 -15.91 8.33
N ALA A 128 1.88 -15.63 7.31
CA ALA A 128 2.61 -16.64 6.54
C ALA A 128 3.97 -16.98 7.15
N TRP A 129 4.65 -16.00 7.75
CA TRP A 129 6.00 -16.14 8.30
C TRP A 129 6.03 -15.66 9.75
N ARG A 130 5.87 -16.57 10.68
CA ARG A 130 5.82 -16.25 12.12
C ARG A 130 7.23 -16.00 12.67
N ILE A 131 7.73 -14.78 12.55
CA ILE A 131 8.96 -14.32 13.21
C ILE A 131 8.57 -13.40 14.38
N GLY A 132 7.94 -13.97 15.42
CA GLY A 132 7.49 -13.24 16.61
C GLY A 132 6.14 -12.54 16.43
N GLU A 133 5.62 -11.97 17.51
CA GLU A 133 4.31 -11.28 17.52
C GLU A 133 4.45 -9.75 17.64
N GLY A 134 5.67 -9.23 17.67
CA GLY A 134 5.92 -7.81 17.97
C GLY A 134 5.38 -6.85 16.93
N GLY A 135 5.47 -7.21 15.65
CA GLY A 135 5.00 -6.39 14.56
C GLY A 135 3.48 -6.30 14.50
N THR A 136 2.81 -7.44 14.61
CA THR A 136 1.34 -7.49 14.66
C THR A 136 0.78 -6.69 15.83
N LYS A 137 1.32 -6.88 17.05
CA LYS A 137 0.91 -6.11 18.23
C LYS A 137 1.08 -4.61 18.03
N SER A 138 2.22 -4.20 17.48
CA SER A 138 2.51 -2.80 17.19
C SER A 138 1.52 -2.21 16.16
N LEU A 139 1.22 -2.95 15.10
CA LEU A 139 0.27 -2.53 14.07
C LEU A 139 -1.14 -2.34 14.64
N LEU A 140 -1.60 -3.25 15.49
CA LEU A 140 -2.93 -3.20 16.09
C LEU A 140 -3.13 -2.02 17.06
N GLN A 141 -2.06 -1.43 17.58
CA GLN A 141 -2.16 -0.29 18.51
C GLN A 141 -2.64 1.01 17.84
N PHE A 142 -2.40 1.18 16.55
CA PHE A 142 -2.76 2.40 15.84
C PHE A 142 -3.80 2.21 14.74
N THR A 143 -4.07 0.96 14.34
CA THR A 143 -4.96 0.64 13.21
C THR A 143 -6.39 0.46 13.69
N ASP A 144 -7.34 1.16 13.05
CA ASP A 144 -8.76 1.02 13.34
C ASP A 144 -9.40 -0.09 12.50
N ARG A 145 -8.91 -0.30 11.26
CA ARG A 145 -9.45 -1.31 10.34
C ARG A 145 -8.36 -1.90 9.46
N ILE A 146 -8.48 -3.19 9.18
CA ILE A 146 -7.62 -3.92 8.24
C ILE A 146 -8.44 -4.35 7.02
N LEU A 147 -7.95 -4.03 5.82
CA LEU A 147 -8.48 -4.53 4.56
C LEU A 147 -7.55 -5.64 4.07
N ALA A 148 -7.94 -6.89 4.36
CA ALA A 148 -7.17 -8.08 4.04
C ALA A 148 -7.40 -8.53 2.60
N ILE A 149 -6.34 -8.96 1.91
CA ILE A 149 -6.42 -9.45 0.54
C ILE A 149 -6.51 -10.98 0.45
N PHE A 150 -6.18 -11.70 1.52
CA PHE A 150 -6.31 -13.15 1.64
C PHE A 150 -7.25 -13.54 2.79
N PRO A 151 -8.00 -14.65 2.67
CA PRO A 151 -8.83 -15.15 3.76
C PRO A 151 -8.03 -15.45 5.02
N GLU A 152 -6.85 -16.08 4.86
CA GLU A 152 -5.95 -16.45 5.97
C GLU A 152 -5.40 -15.22 6.70
N GLU A 153 -5.13 -14.14 5.96
CA GLU A 153 -4.78 -12.84 6.53
C GLU A 153 -5.93 -12.30 7.38
N ALA A 154 -7.15 -12.36 6.86
CA ALA A 154 -8.33 -11.89 7.58
C ALA A 154 -8.56 -12.69 8.87
N GLU A 155 -8.47 -14.00 8.83
CA GLU A 155 -8.60 -14.87 10.00
C GLU A 155 -7.50 -14.59 11.04
N PHE A 156 -6.27 -14.40 10.59
CA PHE A 156 -5.12 -14.14 11.45
C PHE A 156 -5.29 -12.86 12.27
N TYR A 157 -5.67 -11.76 11.63
CA TYR A 157 -5.84 -10.47 12.29
C TYR A 157 -7.14 -10.40 13.10
N ALA A 158 -8.24 -10.97 12.60
CA ALA A 158 -9.51 -11.06 13.32
C ALA A 158 -9.35 -11.87 14.63
N GLY A 159 -8.63 -12.99 14.59
CA GLY A 159 -8.30 -13.79 15.77
C GLY A 159 -7.47 -13.06 16.83
N ARG A 160 -6.94 -11.87 16.51
CA ARG A 160 -6.21 -10.99 17.42
C ARG A 160 -6.98 -9.72 17.81
N GLY A 161 -8.28 -9.70 17.51
CA GLY A 161 -9.20 -8.64 17.91
C GLY A 161 -9.24 -7.44 16.97
N ALA A 162 -8.66 -7.52 15.76
CA ALA A 162 -8.76 -6.45 14.77
C ALA A 162 -10.15 -6.40 14.10
N ASP A 163 -10.61 -5.19 13.75
CA ASP A 163 -11.70 -5.02 12.78
C ASP A 163 -11.15 -5.29 11.37
N VAL A 164 -11.57 -6.40 10.77
CA VAL A 164 -11.02 -6.87 9.49
C VAL A 164 -12.13 -7.03 8.46
N THR A 165 -11.87 -6.57 7.25
CA THR A 165 -12.69 -6.85 6.07
C THR A 165 -11.83 -7.55 5.02
N TRP A 166 -12.21 -8.75 4.59
CA TRP A 166 -11.60 -9.38 3.43
C TRP A 166 -12.13 -8.74 2.15
N VAL A 167 -11.25 -8.14 1.36
CA VAL A 167 -11.59 -7.38 0.15
C VAL A 167 -11.16 -8.07 -1.15
N GLY A 168 -10.41 -9.17 -1.06
CA GLY A 168 -9.83 -9.86 -2.22
C GLY A 168 -8.54 -9.21 -2.73
N HIS A 169 -7.85 -9.93 -3.61
CA HIS A 169 -6.54 -9.52 -4.10
C HIS A 169 -6.67 -8.52 -5.27
N PRO A 170 -6.08 -7.32 -5.20
CA PRO A 170 -6.26 -6.26 -6.21
C PRO A 170 -5.73 -6.62 -7.61
N LEU A 171 -4.81 -7.59 -7.73
CA LEU A 171 -4.35 -8.08 -9.03
C LEU A 171 -5.45 -8.79 -9.83
N LEU A 172 -6.52 -9.26 -9.18
CA LEU A 172 -7.65 -9.88 -9.88
C LEU A 172 -8.37 -8.88 -10.79
N ASP A 173 -8.35 -7.60 -10.44
CA ASP A 173 -8.93 -6.54 -11.28
C ASP A 173 -8.09 -6.26 -12.54
N MET A 174 -6.82 -6.70 -12.55
CA MET A 174 -5.89 -6.50 -13.67
C MET A 174 -5.82 -7.72 -14.61
N VAL A 175 -6.27 -8.87 -14.15
CA VAL A 175 -6.19 -10.13 -14.93
C VAL A 175 -7.59 -10.46 -15.43
N PRO A 176 -7.76 -10.75 -16.74
CA PRO A 176 -9.04 -11.21 -17.29
C PRO A 176 -9.51 -12.48 -16.56
N VAL A 177 -10.78 -12.54 -16.20
CA VAL A 177 -11.41 -13.65 -15.45
C VAL A 177 -11.25 -15.00 -16.15
N SER A 178 -11.08 -15.00 -17.47
CA SER A 178 -10.84 -16.21 -18.28
C SER A 178 -9.91 -15.86 -19.44
N PRO A 179 -8.59 -15.90 -19.26
CA PRO A 179 -7.69 -15.73 -20.36
C PRO A 179 -7.87 -16.93 -21.32
N ASP A 180 -8.20 -16.66 -22.59
CA ASP A 180 -8.16 -17.68 -23.64
C ASP A 180 -6.72 -18.14 -23.80
N ARG A 181 -6.45 -19.38 -23.34
CA ARG A 181 -5.11 -20.00 -23.39
C ARG A 181 -4.55 -20.02 -24.81
N GLN A 182 -5.38 -20.28 -25.81
CA GLN A 182 -4.97 -20.35 -27.20
C GLN A 182 -4.65 -18.96 -27.75
N ALA A 183 -5.48 -17.96 -27.40
CA ALA A 183 -5.21 -16.58 -27.79
C ALA A 183 -3.92 -16.05 -27.14
N ALA A 184 -3.70 -16.36 -25.85
CA ALA A 184 -2.46 -15.99 -25.17
C ALA A 184 -1.23 -16.64 -25.79
N ARG A 185 -1.29 -17.94 -26.13
CA ARG A 185 -0.20 -18.63 -26.82
C ARG A 185 0.09 -18.01 -28.17
N ARG A 186 -0.93 -17.71 -28.98
CA ARG A 186 -0.75 -17.03 -30.29
C ARG A 186 -0.13 -15.64 -30.10
N ALA A 187 -0.59 -14.85 -29.14
CA ALA A 187 -0.06 -13.51 -28.89
C ALA A 187 1.42 -13.52 -28.50
N LEU A 188 1.87 -14.59 -27.83
CA LEU A 188 3.26 -14.79 -27.41
C LEU A 188 4.11 -15.53 -28.44
N GLY A 189 3.57 -15.91 -29.63
CA GLY A 189 4.27 -16.67 -30.65
C GLY A 189 4.60 -18.09 -30.21
N LEU A 190 3.86 -18.68 -29.27
CA LEU A 190 4.10 -20.01 -28.73
C LEU A 190 3.31 -21.08 -29.50
N PRO A 191 3.79 -22.32 -29.57
CA PRO A 191 3.05 -23.45 -30.14
C PRO A 191 1.69 -23.60 -29.42
N SER A 192 0.65 -24.01 -30.17
CA SER A 192 -0.70 -24.23 -29.66
C SER A 192 -0.76 -25.25 -28.51
N GLU A 193 0.16 -26.21 -28.55
CA GLU A 193 0.25 -27.33 -27.60
C GLU A 193 1.67 -27.48 -27.05
N GLY A 194 1.83 -28.38 -26.08
CA GLY A 194 3.11 -28.68 -25.45
C GLY A 194 3.31 -28.00 -24.10
N ALA A 195 4.34 -28.48 -23.40
CA ALA A 195 4.75 -27.93 -22.13
C ALA A 195 5.35 -26.52 -22.30
N LEU A 196 5.06 -25.64 -21.33
CA LEU A 196 5.62 -24.30 -21.27
C LEU A 196 6.35 -24.15 -19.93
N LEU A 197 7.64 -23.80 -19.98
CA LEU A 197 8.44 -23.47 -18.84
C LEU A 197 8.59 -21.93 -18.79
N LEU A 198 7.99 -21.30 -17.79
CA LEU A 198 8.16 -19.88 -17.54
C LEU A 198 9.28 -19.64 -16.53
N LEU A 199 10.31 -18.90 -16.93
CA LEU A 199 11.36 -18.43 -16.04
C LEU A 199 11.00 -17.00 -15.59
N MET A 200 10.79 -16.83 -14.31
CA MET A 200 10.50 -15.51 -13.70
C MET A 200 11.70 -15.11 -12.83
N PRO A 201 12.65 -14.31 -13.35
CA PRO A 201 13.73 -13.79 -12.53
C PRO A 201 13.16 -12.85 -11.46
N ALA A 202 13.92 -12.66 -10.37
CA ALA A 202 13.52 -11.76 -9.30
C ALA A 202 13.31 -10.33 -9.84
N SER A 203 12.40 -9.60 -9.22
CA SER A 203 12.09 -8.20 -9.58
C SER A 203 13.15 -7.21 -9.11
N ARG A 204 14.17 -7.67 -8.37
CA ARG A 204 15.30 -6.87 -7.88
C ARG A 204 16.59 -7.44 -8.46
N PRO A 205 17.53 -6.57 -8.88
CA PRO A 205 18.86 -6.98 -9.31
C PRO A 205 19.65 -7.62 -8.18
#